data_8ef2cf9bd184488479b424c53a4faf13
#
_entry.id   8ef2cf9bd184488479b424c53a4faf13
#
_cell.length_a   1.000
_cell.length_b   1.000
_cell.length_c   1.000
_cell.angle_alpha   90.00
_cell.angle_beta   90.00
_cell.angle_gamma   90.00
#
_symmetry.space_group_name_H-M   'P 1'
#
loop_
_entity.id
_entity.type
_entity.pdbx_description
1 polymer ?
#
loop_
_entity_poly.entity_id
_entity_poly.type
_entity_poly.pdbx_seq_one_letter_code
_entity_poly.pdbx_strand_id
1 'polypeptide(L)'
;METVTPAYGTGTLLLIAAAAVALLLFLIVRVKLHAFVALVLISALTAVVTTAPTGDLLGIVDVLTAGFGSTLASVALLVGFGVIIGRLLEVTGGAQVLADTLVARFGAARAPLALGIASLIFGFPIFFDAGFVVFLPILFAVARRFGGPVLVYALPSAGAFAVMHAFVPPHPGPVAAGELLGADIGVLVLVGVVLALPTWFTASYLFGVWAGRRSDVPLPSEWAGRAAGNGFGTGGPSGPGGEPSGGTGDGRRVDTQDAPVSVVEQPGPPPRFATVLAVLLLPLVLIFLNTGLNTLATAGAVDGDATWVQALRLLGQTPIALLVAVLVTMVVLGRGRLSRGKVEDLANGSLGPVCSVILITGAGGMFGGVLRASGIGDALADTLAATGLPVIVAAFIISLGLRVAQGSATVALTTTAGLMAPTVEATAGLSSLDPAFIVIAIAAGATALSHVNDSGFWLVGRFLGMDVPTTLRTWTVMETLIGLVGFALAFVGYLVL
;
A
#
# COMPACT_ATOMS: atom_id res chain seq x y z
N MET A 1 -15.66 -10.18 27.47
CA MET A 1 -15.86 -8.75 27.10
C MET A 1 -16.96 -8.21 27.98
N GLU A 2 -16.71 -7.12 28.67
CA GLU A 2 -17.79 -6.43 29.37
C GLU A 2 -18.79 -5.91 28.33
N THR A 3 -20.06 -6.24 28.49
CA THR A 3 -21.13 -5.71 27.65
C THR A 3 -21.26 -4.21 27.91
N VAL A 4 -20.87 -3.43 26.92
CA VAL A 4 -21.04 -1.98 26.96
C VAL A 4 -22.54 -1.69 26.95
N THR A 5 -23.06 -1.05 28.00
CA THR A 5 -24.44 -0.52 28.00
C THR A 5 -24.42 0.82 27.26
N PRO A 6 -24.94 0.90 26.01
CA PRO A 6 -24.93 2.13 25.24
C PRO A 6 -25.74 3.22 25.96
N ALA A 7 -25.21 4.45 25.98
CA ALA A 7 -25.90 5.61 26.57
C ALA A 7 -27.13 6.06 25.75
N TYR A 8 -27.23 5.62 24.49
CA TYR A 8 -28.28 6.01 23.53
C TYR A 8 -28.86 4.78 22.82
N GLY A 9 -30.10 4.88 22.35
CA GLY A 9 -30.70 3.87 21.49
C GLY A 9 -30.07 3.80 20.10
N THR A 10 -30.21 2.66 19.40
CA THR A 10 -29.62 2.34 18.09
C THR A 10 -29.73 3.47 17.06
N GLY A 11 -30.92 4.08 16.89
CA GLY A 11 -31.11 5.16 15.92
C GLY A 11 -30.28 6.42 16.21
N THR A 12 -30.12 6.78 17.50
CA THR A 12 -29.30 7.92 17.92
C THR A 12 -27.82 7.62 17.72
N LEU A 13 -27.35 6.41 18.04
CA LEU A 13 -25.98 5.98 17.82
C LEU A 13 -25.61 6.03 16.34
N LEU A 14 -26.50 5.57 15.44
CA LEU A 14 -26.29 5.63 14.00
C LEU A 14 -26.24 7.08 13.47
N LEU A 15 -27.08 7.99 14.02
CA LEU A 15 -27.02 9.41 13.70
C LEU A 15 -25.71 10.05 14.15
N ILE A 16 -25.22 9.71 15.35
CA ILE A 16 -23.90 10.15 15.83
C ILE A 16 -22.79 9.66 14.90
N ALA A 17 -22.81 8.38 14.53
CA ALA A 17 -21.84 7.81 13.60
C ALA A 17 -21.87 8.52 12.22
N ALA A 18 -23.06 8.71 11.66
CA ALA A 18 -23.22 9.41 10.37
C ALA A 18 -22.72 10.87 10.46
N ALA A 19 -23.03 11.57 11.56
CA ALA A 19 -22.56 12.94 11.80
C ALA A 19 -21.02 12.98 11.97
N ALA A 20 -20.43 12.04 12.69
CA ALA A 20 -18.98 11.92 12.86
C ALA A 20 -18.28 11.71 11.51
N VAL A 21 -18.76 10.78 10.67
CA VAL A 21 -18.20 10.55 9.34
C VAL A 21 -18.40 11.75 8.43
N ALA A 22 -19.57 12.38 8.42
CA ALA A 22 -19.84 13.58 7.64
C ALA A 22 -18.92 14.75 8.03
N LEU A 23 -18.73 14.96 9.35
CA LEU A 23 -17.84 15.99 9.86
C LEU A 23 -16.37 15.66 9.56
N LEU A 24 -15.95 14.40 9.68
CA LEU A 24 -14.61 13.95 9.28
C LEU A 24 -14.33 14.29 7.80
N LEU A 25 -15.26 13.94 6.93
CA LEU A 25 -15.14 14.26 5.50
C LEU A 25 -15.11 15.76 5.24
N PHE A 26 -15.98 16.53 5.90
CA PHE A 26 -15.98 17.99 5.80
C PHE A 26 -14.63 18.59 6.21
N LEU A 27 -14.05 18.15 7.32
CA LEU A 27 -12.75 18.61 7.80
C LEU A 27 -11.62 18.29 6.84
N ILE A 28 -11.59 17.07 6.29
CA ILE A 28 -10.52 16.64 5.36
C ILE A 28 -10.71 17.30 3.98
N VAL A 29 -11.92 17.28 3.42
CA VAL A 29 -12.16 17.67 2.02
C VAL A 29 -12.31 19.20 1.89
N ARG A 30 -13.10 19.82 2.76
CA ARG A 30 -13.45 21.25 2.65
C ARG A 30 -12.51 22.15 3.43
N VAL A 31 -12.21 21.80 4.68
CA VAL A 31 -11.30 22.58 5.54
C VAL A 31 -9.83 22.28 5.21
N LYS A 32 -9.53 21.14 4.54
CA LYS A 32 -8.16 20.68 4.24
C LYS A 32 -7.34 20.38 5.51
N LEU A 33 -8.01 19.99 6.58
CA LEU A 33 -7.34 19.58 7.80
C LEU A 33 -6.60 18.24 7.56
N HIS A 34 -5.39 18.11 8.10
CA HIS A 34 -4.60 16.88 7.97
C HIS A 34 -5.38 15.68 8.54
N ALA A 35 -5.41 14.56 7.81
CA ALA A 35 -6.23 13.38 8.15
C ALA A 35 -6.01 12.87 9.59
N PHE A 36 -4.74 12.86 10.05
CA PHE A 36 -4.40 12.51 11.43
C PHE A 36 -5.13 13.40 12.45
N VAL A 37 -5.05 14.72 12.28
CA VAL A 37 -5.68 15.69 13.21
C VAL A 37 -7.20 15.58 13.14
N ALA A 38 -7.77 15.42 11.95
CA ALA A 38 -9.21 15.25 11.77
C ALA A 38 -9.72 13.98 12.45
N LEU A 39 -9.05 12.84 12.30
CA LEU A 39 -9.42 11.59 12.96
C LEU A 39 -9.33 11.69 14.48
N VAL A 40 -8.26 12.26 15.03
CA VAL A 40 -8.11 12.45 16.47
C VAL A 40 -9.23 13.36 17.02
N LEU A 41 -9.50 14.50 16.34
CA LEU A 41 -10.56 15.42 16.73
C LEU A 41 -11.94 14.76 16.72
N ILE A 42 -12.27 14.04 15.65
CA ILE A 42 -13.57 13.37 15.54
C ILE A 42 -13.70 12.23 16.54
N SER A 43 -12.62 11.46 16.79
CA SER A 43 -12.62 10.44 17.85
C SER A 43 -12.92 11.05 19.21
N ALA A 44 -12.25 12.16 19.57
CA ALA A 44 -12.47 12.85 20.84
C ALA A 44 -13.89 13.42 20.94
N LEU A 45 -14.40 14.08 19.89
CA LEU A 45 -15.78 14.61 19.87
C LEU A 45 -16.82 13.51 19.99
N THR A 46 -16.65 12.41 19.25
CA THR A 46 -17.55 11.25 19.31
C THR A 46 -17.54 10.63 20.71
N ALA A 47 -16.35 10.44 21.28
CA ALA A 47 -16.22 9.91 22.64
C ALA A 47 -16.92 10.82 23.66
N VAL A 48 -16.72 12.15 23.60
CA VAL A 48 -17.39 13.10 24.48
C VAL A 48 -18.91 13.00 24.35
N VAL A 49 -19.44 13.02 23.12
CA VAL A 49 -20.89 12.96 22.89
C VAL A 49 -21.49 11.66 23.41
N THR A 50 -20.82 10.52 23.20
CA THR A 50 -21.33 9.20 23.61
C THR A 50 -21.15 8.90 25.09
N THR A 51 -20.16 9.52 25.75
CA THR A 51 -19.87 9.29 27.20
C THR A 51 -20.50 10.36 28.10
N ALA A 52 -20.86 11.55 27.59
CA ALA A 52 -21.42 12.64 28.40
C ALA A 52 -22.60 12.20 29.29
N PRO A 53 -23.55 11.34 28.85
CA PRO A 53 -24.66 10.90 29.70
C PRO A 53 -24.24 9.97 30.84
N THR A 54 -23.11 9.26 30.73
CA THR A 54 -22.59 8.34 31.76
C THR A 54 -21.78 9.05 32.83
N GLY A 55 -21.29 10.28 32.57
CA GLY A 55 -20.49 11.09 33.48
C GLY A 55 -19.01 10.74 33.57
N ASP A 56 -18.53 9.67 32.90
CA ASP A 56 -17.11 9.26 32.90
C ASP A 56 -16.29 9.95 31.80
N LEU A 57 -16.17 11.26 31.87
CA LEU A 57 -15.42 12.04 30.88
C LEU A 57 -13.89 11.80 30.96
N LEU A 58 -13.35 11.39 32.09
CA LEU A 58 -11.92 11.16 32.26
C LEU A 58 -11.47 9.83 31.61
N GLY A 59 -12.33 8.82 31.60
CA GLY A 59 -12.08 7.55 30.92
C GLY A 59 -11.96 7.66 29.40
N ILE A 60 -12.38 8.78 28.80
CA ILE A 60 -12.25 9.03 27.35
C ILE A 60 -10.79 8.97 26.92
N VAL A 61 -9.86 9.53 27.69
CA VAL A 61 -8.43 9.56 27.36
C VAL A 61 -7.86 8.15 27.29
N ASP A 62 -8.30 7.25 28.17
CA ASP A 62 -7.86 5.86 28.19
C ASP A 62 -8.34 5.11 26.94
N VAL A 63 -9.60 5.30 26.52
CA VAL A 63 -10.16 4.71 25.29
C VAL A 63 -9.40 5.22 24.06
N LEU A 64 -9.13 6.53 23.98
CA LEU A 64 -8.41 7.14 22.86
C LEU A 64 -6.98 6.61 22.77
N THR A 65 -6.24 6.59 23.88
CA THR A 65 -4.84 6.18 23.91
C THR A 65 -4.67 4.67 23.75
N ALA A 66 -5.57 3.86 24.31
CA ALA A 66 -5.57 2.41 24.11
C ALA A 66 -5.82 2.04 22.64
N GLY A 67 -6.82 2.63 21.98
CA GLY A 67 -7.09 2.39 20.55
C GLY A 67 -5.93 2.82 19.65
N PHE A 68 -5.30 3.96 19.94
CA PHE A 68 -4.13 4.46 19.23
C PHE A 68 -2.92 3.54 19.44
N GLY A 69 -2.59 3.23 20.69
CA GLY A 69 -1.40 2.50 21.07
C GLY A 69 -1.42 1.05 20.59
N SER A 70 -2.55 0.35 20.73
CA SER A 70 -2.69 -1.04 20.28
C SER A 70 -2.45 -1.18 18.77
N THR A 71 -3.02 -0.29 17.98
CA THR A 71 -2.84 -0.28 16.53
C THR A 71 -1.40 0.06 16.13
N LEU A 72 -0.77 1.05 16.81
CA LEU A 72 0.63 1.40 16.53
C LEU A 72 1.59 0.27 16.87
N ALA A 73 1.36 -0.47 17.95
CA ALA A 73 2.22 -1.55 18.39
C ALA A 73 2.41 -2.62 17.30
N SER A 74 1.32 -2.95 16.58
CA SER A 74 1.36 -3.91 15.49
C SER A 74 1.89 -3.30 14.18
N VAL A 75 1.32 -2.18 13.76
CA VAL A 75 1.53 -1.61 12.42
C VAL A 75 2.92 -0.98 12.25
N ALA A 76 3.44 -0.27 13.26
CA ALA A 76 4.69 0.46 13.11
C ALA A 76 5.89 -0.44 12.83
N LEU A 77 5.96 -1.62 13.46
CA LEU A 77 7.03 -2.60 13.23
C LEU A 77 6.99 -3.15 11.81
N LEU A 78 5.80 -3.57 11.36
CA LEU A 78 5.64 -4.19 10.04
C LEU A 78 5.97 -3.21 8.91
N VAL A 79 5.42 -2.01 9.00
CA VAL A 79 5.63 -0.95 8.01
C VAL A 79 7.09 -0.49 8.02
N GLY A 80 7.67 -0.25 9.21
CA GLY A 80 9.06 0.20 9.34
C GLY A 80 10.05 -0.79 8.72
N PHE A 81 9.93 -2.08 9.02
CA PHE A 81 10.79 -3.10 8.45
C PHE A 81 10.58 -3.26 6.93
N GLY A 82 9.33 -3.26 6.46
CA GLY A 82 9.01 -3.35 5.04
C GLY A 82 9.68 -2.25 4.21
N VAL A 83 9.63 -1.00 4.69
CA VAL A 83 10.21 0.15 3.99
C VAL A 83 11.74 0.11 3.97
N ILE A 84 12.39 -0.35 5.04
CA ILE A 84 13.85 -0.51 5.07
C ILE A 84 14.30 -1.56 4.05
N ILE A 85 13.62 -2.72 3.97
CA ILE A 85 13.89 -3.75 2.94
C ILE A 85 13.77 -3.14 1.55
N GLY A 86 12.64 -2.45 1.29
CA GLY A 86 12.38 -1.81 0.01
C GLY A 86 13.46 -0.83 -0.40
N ARG A 87 13.88 0.05 0.51
CA ARG A 87 14.91 1.05 0.25
C ARG A 87 16.28 0.44 -0.04
N LEU A 88 16.68 -0.61 0.66
CA LEU A 88 17.93 -1.32 0.41
C LEU A 88 17.91 -2.00 -0.96
N LEU A 89 16.80 -2.63 -1.35
CA LEU A 89 16.64 -3.24 -2.67
C LEU A 89 16.70 -2.20 -3.80
N GLU A 90 16.08 -1.05 -3.60
CA GLU A 90 16.08 0.06 -4.55
C GLU A 90 17.51 0.57 -4.80
N VAL A 91 18.20 0.99 -3.72
CA VAL A 91 19.55 1.60 -3.82
C VAL A 91 20.61 0.63 -4.34
N THR A 92 20.47 -0.67 -4.07
CA THR A 92 21.42 -1.69 -4.55
C THR A 92 21.15 -2.18 -5.98
N GLY A 93 20.15 -1.63 -6.68
CA GLY A 93 19.82 -2.01 -8.05
C GLY A 93 19.02 -3.30 -8.20
N GLY A 94 18.41 -3.77 -7.11
CA GLY A 94 17.58 -4.98 -7.13
C GLY A 94 16.42 -4.92 -8.12
N ALA A 95 15.76 -3.75 -8.24
CA ALA A 95 14.69 -3.50 -9.20
C ALA A 95 15.15 -3.70 -10.65
N GLN A 96 16.30 -3.11 -10.99
CA GLN A 96 16.88 -3.20 -12.33
C GLN A 96 17.20 -4.65 -12.71
N VAL A 97 17.87 -5.38 -11.82
CA VAL A 97 18.24 -6.79 -12.04
C VAL A 97 17.02 -7.66 -12.23
N LEU A 98 15.96 -7.45 -11.44
CA LEU A 98 14.71 -8.19 -11.56
C LEU A 98 14.06 -7.97 -12.92
N ALA A 99 13.89 -6.70 -13.30
CA ALA A 99 13.27 -6.33 -14.57
C ALA A 99 14.07 -6.81 -15.79
N ASP A 100 15.37 -6.56 -15.83
CA ASP A 100 16.23 -6.94 -16.95
C ASP A 100 16.25 -8.47 -17.16
N THR A 101 16.32 -9.23 -16.07
CA THR A 101 16.33 -10.70 -16.13
C THR A 101 15.01 -11.23 -16.67
N LEU A 102 13.87 -10.71 -16.20
CA LEU A 102 12.57 -11.15 -16.66
C LEU A 102 12.30 -10.73 -18.10
N VAL A 103 12.64 -9.50 -18.49
CA VAL A 103 12.50 -9.02 -19.87
C VAL A 103 13.37 -9.85 -20.84
N ALA A 104 14.61 -10.18 -20.46
CA ALA A 104 15.48 -11.04 -21.25
C ALA A 104 14.89 -12.45 -21.43
N ARG A 105 14.25 -12.99 -20.39
CA ARG A 105 13.67 -14.34 -20.42
C ARG A 105 12.35 -14.41 -21.20
N PHE A 106 11.49 -13.40 -21.12
CA PHE A 106 10.17 -13.38 -21.76
C PHE A 106 10.22 -12.86 -23.22
N GLY A 107 11.25 -12.09 -23.57
CA GLY A 107 11.44 -11.50 -24.89
C GLY A 107 10.57 -10.27 -25.15
N ALA A 108 10.80 -9.62 -26.32
CA ALA A 108 10.18 -8.34 -26.68
C ALA A 108 8.64 -8.38 -26.72
N ALA A 109 8.06 -9.43 -27.28
CA ALA A 109 6.61 -9.56 -27.45
C ALA A 109 5.86 -9.61 -26.10
N ARG A 110 6.53 -10.09 -25.04
CA ARG A 110 5.97 -10.23 -23.69
C ARG A 110 6.61 -9.28 -22.67
N ALA A 111 7.35 -8.27 -23.13
CA ALA A 111 8.00 -7.30 -22.26
C ALA A 111 7.02 -6.59 -21.30
N PRO A 112 5.79 -6.17 -21.70
CA PRO A 112 4.82 -5.62 -20.77
C PRO A 112 4.42 -6.59 -19.65
N LEU A 113 4.28 -7.88 -19.97
CA LEU A 113 4.00 -8.93 -18.97
C LEU A 113 5.19 -9.13 -18.03
N ALA A 114 6.40 -9.17 -18.55
CA ALA A 114 7.63 -9.32 -17.76
C ALA A 114 7.83 -8.17 -16.78
N LEU A 115 7.61 -6.94 -17.23
CA LEU A 115 7.69 -5.74 -16.38
C LEU A 115 6.60 -5.74 -15.32
N GLY A 116 5.36 -6.11 -15.66
CA GLY A 116 4.29 -6.23 -14.69
C GLY A 116 4.57 -7.29 -13.61
N ILE A 117 5.10 -8.47 -13.99
CA ILE A 117 5.53 -9.50 -13.03
C ILE A 117 6.69 -8.98 -12.15
N ALA A 118 7.69 -8.30 -12.75
CA ALA A 118 8.77 -7.68 -12.00
C ALA A 118 8.22 -6.66 -10.98
N SER A 119 7.23 -5.87 -11.39
CA SER A 119 6.57 -4.88 -10.52
C SER A 119 5.75 -5.52 -9.41
N LEU A 120 5.07 -6.66 -9.65
CA LEU A 120 4.39 -7.42 -8.59
C LEU A 120 5.39 -7.91 -7.54
N ILE A 121 6.49 -8.54 -7.98
CA ILE A 121 7.50 -9.08 -7.07
C ILE A 121 8.21 -7.97 -6.30
N PHE A 122 8.63 -6.91 -7.00
CA PHE A 122 9.35 -5.79 -6.38
C PHE A 122 8.42 -4.94 -5.51
N GLY A 123 7.15 -4.81 -5.90
CA GLY A 123 6.13 -4.06 -5.17
C GLY A 123 5.69 -4.72 -3.87
N PHE A 124 6.08 -5.98 -3.60
CA PHE A 124 5.71 -6.66 -2.36
C PHE A 124 6.14 -5.91 -1.08
N PRO A 125 7.42 -5.46 -0.92
CA PRO A 125 7.83 -4.69 0.25
C PRO A 125 7.86 -3.16 0.02
N ILE A 126 7.53 -2.65 -1.17
CA ILE A 126 7.80 -1.26 -1.55
C ILE A 126 6.50 -0.51 -1.80
N PHE A 127 6.41 0.71 -1.27
CA PHE A 127 5.27 1.62 -1.51
C PHE A 127 5.07 1.89 -3.00
N PHE A 128 3.81 2.08 -3.39
CA PHE A 128 3.41 2.39 -4.77
C PHE A 128 4.26 3.52 -5.37
N ASP A 129 4.31 4.67 -4.70
CA ASP A 129 4.99 5.88 -5.21
C ASP A 129 6.48 5.61 -5.46
N ALA A 130 7.18 5.04 -4.47
CA ALA A 130 8.60 4.74 -4.55
C ALA A 130 8.89 3.67 -5.61
N GLY A 131 8.13 2.57 -5.60
CA GLY A 131 8.30 1.47 -6.55
C GLY A 131 8.07 1.91 -7.99
N PHE A 132 7.03 2.68 -8.26
CA PHE A 132 6.73 3.18 -9.58
C PHE A 132 7.80 4.14 -10.09
N VAL A 133 8.25 5.10 -9.27
CA VAL A 133 9.32 6.05 -9.63
C VAL A 133 10.62 5.34 -9.96
N VAL A 134 11.02 4.32 -9.18
CA VAL A 134 12.22 3.51 -9.44
C VAL A 134 12.11 2.73 -10.75
N PHE A 135 10.90 2.30 -11.12
CA PHE A 135 10.67 1.57 -12.37
C PHE A 135 10.59 2.45 -13.62
N LEU A 136 10.31 3.75 -13.50
CA LEU A 136 10.17 4.67 -14.65
C LEU A 136 11.37 4.61 -15.63
N PRO A 137 12.64 4.72 -15.18
CA PRO A 137 13.79 4.60 -16.08
C PRO A 137 13.82 3.28 -16.84
N ILE A 138 13.44 2.19 -16.18
CA ILE A 138 13.39 0.85 -16.75
C ILE A 138 12.28 0.78 -17.80
N LEU A 139 11.08 1.25 -17.47
CA LEU A 139 9.92 1.30 -18.36
C LEU A 139 10.23 2.08 -19.63
N PHE A 140 10.84 3.26 -19.49
CA PHE A 140 11.23 4.08 -20.64
C PHE A 140 12.34 3.46 -21.47
N ALA A 141 13.34 2.82 -20.84
CA ALA A 141 14.40 2.10 -21.56
C ALA A 141 13.84 0.94 -22.37
N VAL A 142 12.92 0.15 -21.80
CA VAL A 142 12.26 -0.98 -22.47
C VAL A 142 11.35 -0.50 -23.61
N ALA A 143 10.56 0.56 -23.37
CA ALA A 143 9.71 1.17 -24.39
C ALA A 143 10.51 1.69 -25.59
N ARG A 144 11.68 2.31 -25.36
CA ARG A 144 12.60 2.73 -26.43
C ARG A 144 13.20 1.54 -27.18
N ARG A 145 13.61 0.50 -26.44
CA ARG A 145 14.27 -0.68 -27.03
C ARG A 145 13.35 -1.47 -27.94
N PHE A 146 12.09 -1.65 -27.55
CA PHE A 146 11.15 -2.51 -28.27
C PHE A 146 10.10 -1.73 -29.07
N GLY A 147 10.03 -0.40 -28.88
CA GLY A 147 9.07 0.46 -29.55
C GLY A 147 7.66 0.36 -28.96
N GLY A 148 6.73 1.13 -29.56
CA GLY A 148 5.34 1.21 -29.15
C GLY A 148 5.07 2.29 -28.10
N PRO A 149 3.79 2.52 -27.78
CA PRO A 149 3.36 3.52 -26.79
C PRO A 149 3.87 3.17 -25.39
N VAL A 150 4.38 4.17 -24.67
CA VAL A 150 4.96 3.96 -23.31
C VAL A 150 3.92 3.38 -22.32
N LEU A 151 2.65 3.72 -22.47
CA LEU A 151 1.60 3.25 -21.60
C LEU A 151 1.35 1.73 -21.67
N VAL A 152 1.72 1.07 -22.76
CA VAL A 152 1.67 -0.40 -22.89
C VAL A 152 2.55 -1.09 -21.84
N TYR A 153 3.65 -0.46 -21.47
CA TYR A 153 4.60 -0.95 -20.47
C TYR A 153 4.28 -0.39 -19.07
N ALA A 154 3.93 0.89 -19.02
CA ALA A 154 3.78 1.62 -17.76
C ALA A 154 2.49 1.28 -16.99
N LEU A 155 1.33 1.15 -17.65
CA LEU A 155 0.07 0.84 -16.97
C LEU A 155 0.06 -0.53 -16.30
N PRO A 156 0.50 -1.64 -16.97
CA PRO A 156 0.61 -2.93 -16.28
C PRO A 156 1.52 -2.91 -15.06
N SER A 157 2.62 -2.15 -15.11
CA SER A 157 3.55 -2.00 -13.99
C SER A 157 2.97 -1.13 -12.87
N ALA A 158 2.37 0.01 -13.20
CA ALA A 158 1.71 0.89 -12.23
C ALA A 158 0.59 0.15 -11.50
N GLY A 159 -0.27 -0.58 -12.23
CA GLY A 159 -1.33 -1.36 -11.63
C GLY A 159 -0.82 -2.55 -10.80
N ALA A 160 0.34 -3.13 -11.14
CA ALA A 160 0.98 -4.15 -10.31
C ALA A 160 1.39 -3.59 -8.94
N PHE A 161 2.04 -2.43 -8.92
CA PHE A 161 2.37 -1.73 -7.67
C PHE A 161 1.11 -1.35 -6.89
N ALA A 162 0.06 -0.86 -7.56
CA ALA A 162 -1.19 -0.48 -6.91
C ALA A 162 -1.89 -1.67 -6.24
N VAL A 163 -2.03 -2.79 -6.94
CA VAL A 163 -2.65 -4.00 -6.40
C VAL A 163 -1.85 -4.57 -5.22
N MET A 164 -0.52 -4.65 -5.34
CA MET A 164 0.32 -5.13 -4.24
C MET A 164 0.22 -4.21 -3.02
N HIS A 165 0.28 -2.89 -3.24
CA HIS A 165 0.16 -1.89 -2.18
C HIS A 165 -1.19 -1.95 -1.46
N ALA A 166 -2.28 -2.20 -2.18
CA ALA A 166 -3.62 -2.20 -1.62
C ALA A 166 -3.98 -3.52 -0.91
N PHE A 167 -3.56 -4.68 -1.47
CA PHE A 167 -4.08 -5.98 -1.05
C PHE A 167 -3.13 -6.77 -0.15
N VAL A 168 -1.82 -6.49 -0.20
CA VAL A 168 -0.84 -7.43 0.37
C VAL A 168 -0.01 -6.79 1.49
N PRO A 169 -0.04 -7.34 2.73
CA PRO A 169 0.98 -7.01 3.72
C PRO A 169 2.40 -7.27 3.19
N PRO A 170 3.42 -6.51 3.59
CA PRO A 170 3.49 -5.62 4.76
C PRO A 170 3.11 -4.16 4.50
N HIS A 171 2.36 -3.86 3.44
CA HIS A 171 1.91 -2.49 3.22
C HIS A 171 1.02 -1.99 4.37
N PRO A 172 1.12 -0.70 4.75
CA PRO A 172 0.49 -0.19 5.96
C PRO A 172 -1.04 -0.28 5.93
N GLY A 173 -1.66 -0.10 4.77
CA GLY A 173 -3.10 -0.18 4.62
C GLY A 173 -3.66 -1.57 4.98
N PRO A 174 -3.29 -2.63 4.26
CA PRO A 174 -3.71 -4.00 4.56
C PRO A 174 -3.34 -4.47 5.97
N VAL A 175 -2.12 -4.10 6.46
CA VAL A 175 -1.69 -4.44 7.83
C VAL A 175 -2.62 -3.80 8.85
N ALA A 176 -2.86 -2.49 8.73
CA ALA A 176 -3.72 -1.75 9.64
C ALA A 176 -5.16 -2.28 9.65
N ALA A 177 -5.72 -2.54 8.46
CA ALA A 177 -7.06 -3.10 8.36
C ALA A 177 -7.14 -4.53 8.90
N GLY A 178 -6.12 -5.35 8.62
CA GLY A 178 -6.03 -6.71 9.15
C GLY A 178 -6.03 -6.74 10.67
N GLU A 179 -5.19 -5.93 11.30
CA GLU A 179 -5.12 -5.80 12.77
C GLU A 179 -6.45 -5.27 13.35
N LEU A 180 -7.04 -4.22 12.75
CA LEU A 180 -8.29 -3.64 13.22
C LEU A 180 -9.48 -4.61 13.13
N LEU A 181 -9.51 -5.46 12.10
CA LEU A 181 -10.57 -6.43 11.86
C LEU A 181 -10.29 -7.82 12.44
N GLY A 182 -9.14 -8.00 13.12
CA GLY A 182 -8.77 -9.28 13.74
C GLY A 182 -8.40 -10.37 12.72
N ALA A 183 -7.98 -10.01 11.50
CA ALA A 183 -7.52 -10.97 10.50
C ALA A 183 -6.13 -11.52 10.86
N ASP A 184 -5.92 -12.83 10.71
CA ASP A 184 -4.57 -13.40 10.73
C ASP A 184 -3.76 -12.83 9.57
N ILE A 185 -2.63 -12.18 9.88
CA ILE A 185 -1.82 -11.50 8.86
C ILE A 185 -1.24 -12.49 7.83
N GLY A 186 -0.91 -13.72 8.24
CA GLY A 186 -0.44 -14.75 7.31
C GLY A 186 -1.53 -15.20 6.35
N VAL A 187 -2.76 -15.38 6.85
CA VAL A 187 -3.95 -15.65 6.02
C VAL A 187 -4.21 -14.46 5.09
N LEU A 188 -4.14 -13.22 5.59
CA LEU A 188 -4.34 -12.03 4.77
C LEU A 188 -3.28 -11.90 3.65
N VAL A 189 -2.02 -12.23 3.93
CA VAL A 189 -0.96 -12.28 2.90
C VAL A 189 -1.30 -13.31 1.83
N LEU A 190 -1.74 -14.52 2.25
CA LEU A 190 -2.09 -15.58 1.32
C LEU A 190 -3.28 -15.18 0.44
N VAL A 191 -4.39 -14.76 1.05
CA VAL A 191 -5.60 -14.30 0.34
C VAL A 191 -5.26 -13.10 -0.55
N GLY A 192 -4.50 -12.12 -0.03
CA GLY A 192 -4.07 -10.95 -0.76
C GLY A 192 -3.27 -11.29 -2.01
N VAL A 193 -2.26 -12.15 -1.92
CA VAL A 193 -1.45 -12.59 -3.07
C VAL A 193 -2.31 -13.38 -4.07
N VAL A 194 -3.14 -14.32 -3.60
CA VAL A 194 -4.00 -15.14 -4.47
C VAL A 194 -4.98 -14.27 -5.26
N LEU A 195 -5.58 -13.25 -4.62
CA LEU A 195 -6.52 -12.36 -5.28
C LEU A 195 -5.83 -11.24 -6.08
N ALA A 196 -4.63 -10.81 -5.68
CA ALA A 196 -3.86 -9.80 -6.40
C ALA A 196 -3.50 -10.24 -7.83
N LEU A 197 -3.11 -11.51 -8.01
CA LEU A 197 -2.67 -12.02 -9.31
C LEU A 197 -3.77 -11.94 -10.38
N PRO A 198 -4.97 -12.52 -10.21
CA PRO A 198 -6.04 -12.42 -11.20
C PRO A 198 -6.56 -10.98 -11.33
N THR A 199 -6.61 -10.20 -10.26
CA THR A 199 -7.01 -8.78 -10.29
C THR A 199 -6.04 -7.99 -11.16
N TRP A 200 -4.74 -8.10 -10.92
CA TRP A 200 -3.73 -7.44 -11.73
C TRP A 200 -3.78 -7.89 -13.19
N PHE A 201 -3.86 -9.20 -13.44
CA PHE A 201 -3.85 -9.71 -14.80
C PHE A 201 -5.03 -9.17 -15.62
N THR A 202 -6.24 -9.18 -15.06
CA THR A 202 -7.45 -8.73 -15.77
C THR A 202 -7.58 -7.21 -15.80
N ALA A 203 -7.51 -6.55 -14.64
CA ALA A 203 -7.78 -5.12 -14.52
C ALA A 203 -6.59 -4.23 -14.92
N SER A 204 -5.35 -4.71 -14.72
CA SER A 204 -4.17 -3.88 -15.01
C SER A 204 -3.43 -4.31 -16.25
N TYR A 205 -3.10 -5.61 -16.40
CA TYR A 205 -2.33 -6.06 -17.55
C TYR A 205 -3.17 -6.03 -18.85
N LEU A 206 -4.32 -6.70 -18.89
CA LEU A 206 -5.13 -6.74 -20.12
C LEU A 206 -5.66 -5.36 -20.47
N PHE A 207 -6.24 -4.64 -19.50
CA PHE A 207 -6.73 -3.29 -19.72
C PHE A 207 -5.59 -2.31 -20.04
N GLY A 208 -4.47 -2.36 -19.32
CA GLY A 208 -3.32 -1.46 -19.51
C GLY A 208 -2.68 -1.62 -20.90
N VAL A 209 -2.53 -2.84 -21.38
CA VAL A 209 -2.05 -3.09 -22.74
C VAL A 209 -3.08 -2.61 -23.78
N TRP A 210 -4.36 -2.84 -23.56
CA TRP A 210 -5.44 -2.38 -24.45
C TRP A 210 -5.53 -0.84 -24.48
N ALA A 211 -5.55 -0.19 -23.34
CA ALA A 211 -5.62 1.27 -23.24
C ALA A 211 -4.34 1.93 -23.75
N GLY A 212 -3.17 1.36 -23.42
CA GLY A 212 -1.89 1.85 -23.86
C GLY A 212 -1.70 1.83 -25.38
N ARG A 213 -2.22 0.81 -26.06
CA ARG A 213 -2.19 0.75 -27.54
C ARG A 213 -3.08 1.79 -28.22
N ARG A 214 -4.06 2.34 -27.52
CA ARG A 214 -5.02 3.36 -28.01
C ARG A 214 -4.66 4.77 -27.61
N SER A 215 -3.59 4.94 -26.84
CA SER A 215 -3.18 6.22 -26.29
C SER A 215 -1.90 6.68 -26.97
N ASP A 216 -1.93 7.81 -27.66
CA ASP A 216 -0.75 8.45 -28.26
C ASP A 216 -0.04 9.33 -27.21
N VAL A 217 0.50 8.70 -26.17
CA VAL A 217 1.31 9.39 -25.18
C VAL A 217 2.79 9.21 -25.57
N PRO A 218 3.49 10.29 -25.99
CA PRO A 218 4.89 10.22 -26.35
C PRO A 218 5.76 9.98 -25.10
N LEU A 219 6.96 9.48 -25.31
CA LEU A 219 7.98 9.44 -24.26
C LEU A 219 8.23 10.89 -23.78
N PRO A 220 8.26 11.17 -22.46
CA PRO A 220 8.57 12.49 -21.93
C PRO A 220 9.91 13.01 -22.47
N SER A 221 9.95 14.27 -22.92
CA SER A 221 11.10 14.89 -23.61
C SER A 221 12.41 14.81 -22.82
N GLU A 222 12.33 14.88 -21.51
CA GLU A 222 13.47 14.75 -20.58
C GLU A 222 14.16 13.37 -20.70
N TRP A 223 13.44 12.36 -21.11
CA TRP A 223 13.93 10.99 -21.32
C TRP A 223 14.20 10.68 -22.79
N ALA A 224 13.59 11.41 -23.71
CA ALA A 224 13.82 11.27 -25.15
C ALA A 224 15.22 11.80 -25.55
N GLY A 225 15.70 12.87 -24.91
CA GLY A 225 16.99 13.54 -25.24
C GLY A 225 18.24 12.87 -24.65
N ARG A 226 18.14 12.10 -23.57
CA ARG A 226 19.30 11.39 -22.96
C ARG A 226 19.82 10.18 -23.75
N ALA A 227 19.18 9.81 -24.84
CA ALA A 227 19.59 8.68 -25.69
C ALA A 227 20.73 8.99 -26.67
N ALA A 228 21.11 10.25 -26.88
CA ALA A 228 22.18 10.62 -27.83
C ALA A 228 23.59 10.62 -27.22
N GLY A 229 23.74 10.44 -25.90
CA GLY A 229 25.00 10.65 -25.20
C GLY A 229 25.72 9.46 -24.58
N ASN A 230 25.12 8.26 -24.47
CA ASN A 230 25.78 7.09 -23.85
C ASN A 230 25.67 5.84 -24.71
N GLY A 231 26.25 5.89 -25.92
CA GLY A 231 26.75 4.70 -26.58
C GLY A 231 27.99 4.22 -25.81
N PHE A 232 28.02 2.95 -25.43
CA PHE A 232 29.26 2.27 -25.04
C PHE A 232 30.26 2.37 -26.23
N GLY A 233 31.12 3.36 -26.17
CA GLY A 233 32.20 3.62 -27.10
C GLY A 233 33.51 3.77 -26.33
N THR A 234 34.33 2.74 -26.41
CA THR A 234 35.77 2.78 -26.10
C THR A 234 36.45 3.83 -26.95
N GLY A 235 37.21 4.76 -26.37
CA GLY A 235 38.20 5.48 -27.17
C GLY A 235 38.44 6.92 -26.79
N GLY A 236 39.60 7.17 -26.23
CA GLY A 236 40.58 8.19 -26.43
C GLY A 236 40.27 9.67 -26.29
N PRO A 237 41.25 10.42 -25.76
CA PRO A 237 41.11 11.84 -25.43
C PRO A 237 41.43 12.75 -26.59
N SER A 238 40.71 13.83 -26.80
CA SER A 238 41.21 14.98 -27.57
C SER A 238 40.57 16.31 -27.13
N GLY A 239 41.34 17.15 -26.63
CA GLY A 239 41.77 18.52 -26.84
C GLY A 239 40.77 19.67 -26.61
N PRO A 240 41.29 20.81 -26.12
CA PRO A 240 40.52 21.91 -25.51
C PRO A 240 40.25 23.06 -26.51
N GLY A 241 39.21 23.84 -26.24
CA GLY A 241 39.06 25.16 -26.81
C GLY A 241 37.62 25.63 -27.05
N GLY A 242 37.23 26.71 -26.39
CA GLY A 242 36.02 27.47 -26.73
C GLY A 242 35.46 28.27 -25.54
N GLU A 243 35.87 29.53 -25.47
CA GLU A 243 35.50 30.53 -24.43
C GLU A 243 34.07 31.07 -24.56
N PRO A 244 33.56 31.77 -23.53
CA PRO A 244 32.13 32.07 -23.35
C PRO A 244 31.78 33.47 -23.92
N SER A 245 30.59 33.60 -24.46
CA SER A 245 29.99 34.91 -24.73
C SER A 245 28.89 35.22 -23.72
N GLY A 246 29.05 36.37 -23.06
CA GLY A 246 28.13 36.90 -22.07
C GLY A 246 26.84 37.44 -22.66
N GLY A 247 25.79 37.42 -21.88
CA GLY A 247 24.50 38.05 -22.10
C GLY A 247 23.82 38.36 -20.77
N THR A 248 23.85 39.63 -20.37
CA THR A 248 23.13 40.20 -19.23
C THR A 248 21.63 40.24 -19.48
N GLY A 249 20.82 39.72 -18.56
CA GLY A 249 19.38 39.86 -18.56
C GLY A 249 18.79 39.60 -17.19
N ASP A 250 18.49 40.68 -16.49
CA ASP A 250 17.81 40.74 -15.20
C ASP A 250 16.37 40.16 -15.29
N GLY A 251 16.05 39.17 -14.49
CA GLY A 251 14.72 38.61 -14.42
C GLY A 251 14.58 37.71 -13.19
N ARG A 252 13.95 38.23 -12.15
CA ARG A 252 13.56 37.50 -10.91
C ARG A 252 13.05 36.12 -11.23
N ARG A 253 13.84 35.11 -10.94
CA ARG A 253 13.39 33.69 -10.88
C ARG A 253 12.80 33.44 -9.51
N VAL A 254 11.54 33.01 -9.52
CA VAL A 254 10.91 32.32 -8.41
C VAL A 254 11.57 30.92 -8.36
N ASP A 255 12.38 30.68 -7.34
CA ASP A 255 12.99 29.37 -7.08
C ASP A 255 11.90 28.37 -6.65
N THR A 256 11.31 27.71 -7.63
CA THR A 256 10.75 26.39 -7.42
C THR A 256 11.93 25.42 -7.43
N GLN A 257 12.32 24.93 -6.27
CA GLN A 257 13.29 23.85 -6.13
C GLN A 257 12.76 22.60 -6.81
N ASP A 258 13.00 22.48 -8.11
CA ASP A 258 13.00 21.20 -8.82
C ASP A 258 14.24 20.44 -8.32
N ALA A 259 14.06 19.63 -7.30
CA ALA A 259 15.10 18.69 -6.89
C ALA A 259 15.37 17.74 -8.07
N PRO A 260 16.58 17.70 -8.63
CA PRO A 260 16.90 16.75 -9.69
C PRO A 260 16.73 15.35 -9.12
N VAL A 261 15.98 14.50 -9.83
CA VAL A 261 15.97 13.05 -9.57
C VAL A 261 17.42 12.61 -9.77
N SER A 262 18.18 12.56 -8.68
CA SER A 262 19.55 12.08 -8.67
C SER A 262 19.50 10.63 -9.11
N VAL A 263 20.09 10.32 -10.26
CA VAL A 263 20.47 8.96 -10.62
C VAL A 263 21.40 8.52 -9.50
N VAL A 264 20.88 7.69 -8.59
CA VAL A 264 21.65 7.18 -7.46
C VAL A 264 22.76 6.35 -8.07
N GLU A 265 24.00 6.85 -7.97
CA GLU A 265 25.19 6.10 -8.33
C GLU A 265 25.14 4.78 -7.58
N GLN A 266 25.03 3.66 -8.31
CA GLN A 266 24.90 2.34 -7.68
C GLN A 266 26.22 1.99 -6.97
N PRO A 267 26.21 1.83 -5.66
CA PRO A 267 27.43 1.51 -4.94
C PRO A 267 27.79 0.02 -5.17
N GLY A 268 28.72 -0.22 -6.07
CA GLY A 268 29.25 -1.56 -6.35
C GLY A 268 28.47 -2.36 -7.39
N PRO A 269 28.87 -3.61 -7.69
CA PRO A 269 28.23 -4.43 -8.70
C PRO A 269 26.79 -4.81 -8.27
N PRO A 270 25.83 -4.85 -9.24
CA PRO A 270 24.44 -5.18 -8.92
C PRO A 270 24.32 -6.59 -8.32
N PRO A 271 23.32 -6.84 -7.45
CA PRO A 271 23.10 -8.15 -6.86
C PRO A 271 22.71 -9.19 -7.92
N ARG A 272 22.88 -10.47 -7.63
CA ARG A 272 22.38 -11.54 -8.51
C ARG A 272 20.85 -11.62 -8.42
N PHE A 273 20.18 -11.98 -9.51
CA PHE A 273 18.72 -12.17 -9.56
C PHE A 273 18.22 -13.10 -8.44
N ALA A 274 18.87 -14.24 -8.22
CA ALA A 274 18.50 -15.18 -7.16
C ALA A 274 18.62 -14.57 -5.78
N THR A 275 19.59 -13.69 -5.53
CA THR A 275 19.76 -12.97 -4.26
C THR A 275 18.61 -11.99 -4.03
N VAL A 276 18.22 -11.23 -5.05
CA VAL A 276 17.08 -10.30 -4.99
C VAL A 276 15.78 -11.05 -4.69
N LEU A 277 15.55 -12.14 -5.43
CA LEU A 277 14.37 -12.97 -5.25
C LEU A 277 14.33 -13.63 -3.87
N ALA A 278 15.46 -14.16 -3.39
CA ALA A 278 15.55 -14.78 -2.06
C ALA A 278 15.24 -13.78 -0.93
N VAL A 279 15.76 -12.56 -1.01
CA VAL A 279 15.51 -11.50 -0.02
C VAL A 279 14.02 -11.08 -0.04
N LEU A 280 13.42 -10.93 -1.23
CA LEU A 280 12.01 -10.56 -1.37
C LEU A 280 11.06 -11.64 -0.85
N LEU A 281 11.38 -12.91 -1.11
CA LEU A 281 10.52 -14.04 -0.73
C LEU A 281 10.75 -14.51 0.72
N LEU A 282 11.88 -14.14 1.35
CA LEU A 282 12.21 -14.59 2.70
C LEU A 282 11.10 -14.32 3.73
N PRO A 283 10.57 -13.10 3.87
CA PRO A 283 9.49 -12.85 4.83
C PRO A 283 8.22 -13.64 4.50
N LEU A 284 7.88 -13.79 3.21
CA LEU A 284 6.74 -14.60 2.76
C LEU A 284 6.88 -16.06 3.19
N VAL A 285 8.03 -16.67 2.94
CA VAL A 285 8.31 -18.06 3.30
C VAL A 285 8.20 -18.27 4.81
N LEU A 286 8.76 -17.35 5.61
CA LEU A 286 8.67 -17.43 7.05
C LEU A 286 7.23 -17.29 7.57
N ILE A 287 6.47 -16.32 7.04
CA ILE A 287 5.06 -16.10 7.42
C ILE A 287 4.22 -17.32 7.05
N PHE A 288 4.37 -17.87 5.85
CA PHE A 288 3.65 -19.07 5.43
C PHE A 288 4.04 -20.31 6.23
N LEU A 289 5.30 -20.40 6.68
CA LEU A 289 5.72 -21.46 7.57
C LEU A 289 4.97 -21.41 8.92
N ASN A 290 4.81 -20.21 9.51
CA ASN A 290 4.02 -20.03 10.72
C ASN A 290 2.54 -20.40 10.48
N THR A 291 1.91 -19.86 9.45
CA THR A 291 0.50 -20.12 9.15
C THR A 291 0.25 -21.61 8.86
N GLY A 292 1.14 -22.24 8.07
CA GLY A 292 1.05 -23.66 7.77
C GLY A 292 1.21 -24.55 9.01
N LEU A 293 2.20 -24.27 9.86
CA LEU A 293 2.41 -25.00 11.12
C LEU A 293 1.22 -24.80 12.08
N ASN A 294 0.66 -23.60 12.15
CA ASN A 294 -0.54 -23.33 12.94
C ASN A 294 -1.74 -24.16 12.47
N THR A 295 -1.96 -24.21 11.17
CA THR A 295 -3.03 -25.03 10.55
C THR A 295 -2.84 -26.51 10.84
N LEU A 296 -1.61 -27.03 10.68
CA LEU A 296 -1.29 -28.44 10.96
C LEU A 296 -1.45 -28.78 12.44
N ALA A 297 -1.08 -27.88 13.34
CA ALA A 297 -1.28 -28.06 14.78
C ALA A 297 -2.77 -28.05 15.15
N THR A 298 -3.55 -27.14 14.60
CA THR A 298 -5.01 -27.08 14.81
C THR A 298 -5.70 -28.33 14.26
N ALA A 299 -5.22 -28.89 13.14
CA ALA A 299 -5.70 -30.13 12.56
C ALA A 299 -5.24 -31.40 13.32
N GLY A 300 -4.41 -31.27 14.36
CA GLY A 300 -3.87 -32.38 15.12
C GLY A 300 -2.78 -33.18 14.37
N ALA A 301 -2.30 -32.72 13.25
CA ALA A 301 -1.28 -33.38 12.44
C ALA A 301 0.15 -33.20 13.02
N VAL A 302 0.36 -32.17 13.82
CA VAL A 302 1.61 -31.85 14.48
C VAL A 302 1.34 -31.41 15.91
N ASP A 303 2.20 -31.81 16.84
CA ASP A 303 2.12 -31.36 18.23
C ASP A 303 2.48 -29.85 18.30
N GLY A 304 1.47 -29.01 18.54
CA GLY A 304 1.60 -27.55 18.62
C GLY A 304 2.48 -27.07 19.78
N ASP A 305 2.63 -27.89 20.82
CA ASP A 305 3.40 -27.60 22.03
C ASP A 305 4.86 -28.06 21.91
N ALA A 306 5.21 -28.81 20.88
CA ALA A 306 6.59 -29.21 20.62
C ALA A 306 7.50 -27.99 20.41
N THR A 307 8.63 -27.94 21.12
CA THR A 307 9.57 -26.79 21.12
C THR A 307 10.01 -26.38 19.72
N TRP A 308 10.25 -27.32 18.82
CA TRP A 308 10.66 -27.01 17.45
C TRP A 308 9.53 -26.35 16.65
N VAL A 309 8.27 -26.76 16.87
CA VAL A 309 7.08 -26.15 16.25
C VAL A 309 6.95 -24.70 16.74
N GLN A 310 7.00 -24.49 18.04
CA GLN A 310 6.94 -23.15 18.64
C GLN A 310 8.07 -22.25 18.14
N ALA A 311 9.31 -22.77 18.03
CA ALA A 311 10.45 -22.01 17.53
C ALA A 311 10.26 -21.59 16.05
N LEU A 312 9.79 -22.50 15.19
CA LEU A 312 9.52 -22.17 13.79
C LEU A 312 8.32 -21.21 13.63
N ARG A 313 7.27 -21.39 14.44
CA ARG A 313 6.14 -20.46 14.48
C ARG A 313 6.59 -19.06 14.95
N LEU A 314 7.45 -18.96 15.95
CA LEU A 314 8.02 -17.68 16.39
C LEU A 314 8.80 -16.98 15.26
N LEU A 315 9.66 -17.70 14.53
CA LEU A 315 10.39 -17.14 13.39
C LEU A 315 9.48 -16.68 12.27
N GLY A 316 8.33 -17.31 12.12
CA GLY A 316 7.33 -16.96 11.11
C GLY A 316 6.27 -15.95 11.57
N GLN A 317 6.27 -15.52 12.84
CA GLN A 317 5.44 -14.40 13.25
C GLN A 317 5.83 -13.13 12.47
N THR A 318 4.86 -12.42 11.93
CA THR A 318 5.11 -11.37 10.95
C THR A 318 6.14 -10.32 11.39
N PRO A 319 6.13 -9.77 12.62
CA PRO A 319 7.16 -8.84 13.06
C PRO A 319 8.57 -9.46 13.08
N ILE A 320 8.68 -10.72 13.52
CA ILE A 320 9.97 -11.44 13.60
C ILE A 320 10.46 -11.81 12.19
N ALA A 321 9.59 -12.29 11.32
CA ALA A 321 9.91 -12.62 9.94
C ALA A 321 10.45 -11.39 9.17
N LEU A 322 9.82 -10.23 9.35
CA LEU A 322 10.28 -8.97 8.75
C LEU A 322 11.59 -8.47 9.38
N LEU A 323 11.78 -8.60 10.69
CA LEU A 323 13.05 -8.29 11.36
C LEU A 323 14.18 -9.15 10.79
N VAL A 324 13.98 -10.48 10.69
CA VAL A 324 14.96 -11.40 10.09
C VAL A 324 15.24 -10.98 8.64
N ALA A 325 14.21 -10.66 7.87
CA ALA A 325 14.38 -10.22 6.49
C ALA A 325 15.17 -8.91 6.36
N VAL A 326 14.95 -7.92 7.24
CA VAL A 326 15.75 -6.68 7.30
C VAL A 326 17.21 -6.99 7.56
N LEU A 327 17.50 -7.79 8.61
CA LEU A 327 18.87 -8.13 8.99
C LEU A 327 19.59 -8.88 7.86
N VAL A 328 18.93 -9.86 7.25
CA VAL A 328 19.46 -10.58 6.08
C VAL A 328 19.70 -9.64 4.92
N THR A 329 18.76 -8.73 4.63
CA THR A 329 18.88 -7.74 3.56
C THR A 329 20.07 -6.80 3.79
N MET A 330 20.24 -6.28 5.02
CA MET A 330 21.38 -5.43 5.39
C MET A 330 22.71 -6.15 5.20
N VAL A 331 22.79 -7.42 5.55
CA VAL A 331 24.01 -8.22 5.40
C VAL A 331 24.25 -8.59 3.93
N VAL A 332 23.25 -9.13 3.24
CA VAL A 332 23.42 -9.70 1.88
C VAL A 332 23.55 -8.63 0.81
N LEU A 333 22.76 -7.56 0.90
CA LEU A 333 22.80 -6.45 -0.06
C LEU A 333 23.76 -5.34 0.37
N GLY A 334 23.92 -5.09 1.67
CA GLY A 334 24.80 -4.05 2.18
C GLY A 334 26.28 -4.45 2.16
N ARG A 335 26.61 -5.70 2.53
CA ARG A 335 27.99 -6.15 2.66
C ARG A 335 28.77 -6.08 1.34
N GLY A 336 29.88 -5.36 1.35
CA GLY A 336 30.74 -5.17 0.17
C GLY A 336 30.24 -4.16 -0.87
N ARG A 337 29.04 -3.54 -0.64
CA ARG A 337 28.47 -2.51 -1.51
C ARG A 337 28.27 -1.19 -0.79
N LEU A 338 27.89 -1.23 0.48
CA LEU A 338 27.58 -0.06 1.31
C LEU A 338 28.45 -0.08 2.58
N SER A 339 28.87 1.09 3.04
CA SER A 339 29.42 1.24 4.38
C SER A 339 28.32 1.05 5.43
N ARG A 340 28.68 0.70 6.67
CA ARG A 340 27.72 0.54 7.78
C ARG A 340 26.93 1.84 8.02
N GLY A 341 27.61 3.00 8.01
CA GLY A 341 26.97 4.29 8.15
C GLY A 341 26.00 4.57 7.02
N LYS A 342 26.31 4.19 5.77
CA LYS A 342 25.38 4.37 4.65
C LYS A 342 24.13 3.49 4.77
N VAL A 343 24.26 2.26 5.29
CA VAL A 343 23.10 1.40 5.58
C VAL A 343 22.21 2.03 6.65
N GLU A 344 22.82 2.59 7.69
CA GLU A 344 22.11 3.32 8.76
C GLU A 344 21.39 4.57 8.21
N ASP A 345 22.08 5.39 7.42
CA ASP A 345 21.50 6.58 6.77
C ASP A 345 20.29 6.22 5.89
N LEU A 346 20.40 5.13 5.11
CA LEU A 346 19.31 4.65 4.27
C LEU A 346 18.12 4.16 5.10
N ALA A 347 18.36 3.44 6.20
CA ALA A 347 17.32 3.00 7.10
C ALA A 347 16.60 4.21 7.74
N ASN A 348 17.36 5.16 8.29
CA ASN A 348 16.82 6.38 8.90
C ASN A 348 16.02 7.21 7.88
N GLY A 349 16.58 7.43 6.68
CA GLY A 349 15.92 8.19 5.63
C GLY A 349 14.64 7.55 5.09
N SER A 350 14.49 6.23 5.20
CA SER A 350 13.30 5.50 4.76
C SER A 350 12.10 5.63 5.69
N LEU A 351 12.31 5.92 6.97
CA LEU A 351 11.24 6.01 7.97
C LEU A 351 10.42 7.31 7.89
N GLY A 352 11.06 8.43 7.49
CA GLY A 352 10.40 9.73 7.41
C GLY A 352 9.10 9.73 6.57
N PRO A 353 9.12 9.26 5.33
CA PRO A 353 7.93 9.25 4.45
C PRO A 353 6.75 8.45 5.00
N VAL A 354 6.98 7.43 5.82
CA VAL A 354 5.91 6.57 6.36
C VAL A 354 5.38 7.00 7.72
N CYS A 355 6.03 7.95 8.38
CA CYS A 355 5.63 8.44 9.69
C CYS A 355 4.18 8.94 9.71
N SER A 356 3.78 9.73 8.70
CA SER A 356 2.41 10.23 8.55
C SER A 356 1.39 9.10 8.42
N VAL A 357 1.73 8.07 7.64
CA VAL A 357 0.83 6.91 7.43
C VAL A 357 0.64 6.13 8.72
N ILE A 358 1.72 5.88 9.48
CA ILE A 358 1.68 5.20 10.78
C ILE A 358 0.78 5.98 11.75
N LEU A 359 0.95 7.30 11.86
CA LEU A 359 0.13 8.15 12.74
C LEU A 359 -1.35 8.16 12.33
N ILE A 360 -1.67 8.25 11.04
CA ILE A 360 -3.05 8.18 10.53
C ILE A 360 -3.67 6.82 10.87
N THR A 361 -2.91 5.73 10.74
CA THR A 361 -3.36 4.37 11.09
C THR A 361 -3.68 4.26 12.58
N GLY A 362 -2.80 4.78 13.46
CA GLY A 362 -3.08 4.85 14.89
C GLY A 362 -4.34 5.64 15.22
N ALA A 363 -4.56 6.77 14.52
CA ALA A 363 -5.79 7.56 14.69
C ALA A 363 -7.05 6.83 14.17
N GLY A 364 -6.92 6.00 13.14
CA GLY A 364 -7.98 5.09 12.69
C GLY A 364 -8.35 4.06 13.77
N GLY A 365 -7.34 3.49 14.43
CA GLY A 365 -7.53 2.59 15.58
C GLY A 365 -8.16 3.28 16.80
N MET A 366 -7.78 4.53 17.07
CA MET A 366 -8.42 5.38 18.06
C MET A 366 -9.92 5.54 17.77
N PHE A 367 -10.26 5.89 16.53
CA PHE A 367 -11.65 6.04 16.10
C PHE A 367 -12.44 4.73 16.24
N GLY A 368 -11.88 3.60 15.77
CA GLY A 368 -12.48 2.28 15.95
C GLY A 368 -12.70 1.90 17.42
N GLY A 369 -11.73 2.22 18.28
CA GLY A 369 -11.86 2.04 19.74
C GLY A 369 -13.03 2.81 20.36
N VAL A 370 -13.22 4.07 19.94
CA VAL A 370 -14.35 4.90 20.37
C VAL A 370 -15.69 4.34 19.89
N LEU A 371 -15.77 3.90 18.62
CA LEU A 371 -17.00 3.32 18.09
C LEU A 371 -17.37 2.01 18.80
N ARG A 372 -16.37 1.21 19.21
CA ARG A 372 -16.55 0.00 20.01
C ARG A 372 -17.05 0.36 21.43
N ALA A 373 -16.36 1.27 22.12
CA ALA A 373 -16.70 1.68 23.48
C ALA A 373 -18.06 2.39 23.58
N SER A 374 -18.57 2.97 22.50
CA SER A 374 -19.87 3.66 22.46
C SER A 374 -21.06 2.75 22.11
N GLY A 375 -20.84 1.51 21.68
CA GLY A 375 -21.88 0.62 21.15
C GLY A 375 -22.35 0.96 19.74
N ILE A 376 -21.72 1.91 19.05
CA ILE A 376 -22.05 2.26 17.66
C ILE A 376 -21.80 1.06 16.74
N GLY A 377 -20.76 0.27 17.01
CA GLY A 377 -20.45 -0.92 16.21
C GLY A 377 -21.56 -1.94 16.23
N ASP A 378 -22.08 -2.26 17.43
CA ASP A 378 -23.20 -3.20 17.61
C ASP A 378 -24.47 -2.69 16.93
N ALA A 379 -24.78 -1.38 17.11
CA ALA A 379 -25.92 -0.75 16.45
C ALA A 379 -25.84 -0.84 14.91
N LEU A 380 -24.66 -0.72 14.35
CA LEU A 380 -24.42 -0.83 12.91
C LEU A 380 -24.55 -2.29 12.44
N ALA A 381 -23.99 -3.26 13.21
CA ALA A 381 -24.11 -4.69 12.93
C ALA A 381 -25.57 -5.14 12.92
N ASP A 382 -26.34 -4.77 13.94
CA ASP A 382 -27.77 -5.09 14.03
C ASP A 382 -28.58 -4.52 12.85
N THR A 383 -28.25 -3.29 12.45
CA THR A 383 -28.91 -2.64 11.31
C THR A 383 -28.57 -3.33 10.00
N LEU A 384 -27.30 -3.69 9.77
CA LEU A 384 -26.89 -4.45 8.59
C LEU A 384 -27.57 -5.83 8.56
N ALA A 385 -27.62 -6.55 9.69
CA ALA A 385 -28.32 -7.82 9.79
C ALA A 385 -29.81 -7.68 9.46
N ALA A 386 -30.48 -6.62 9.94
CA ALA A 386 -31.87 -6.34 9.64
C ALA A 386 -32.16 -6.02 8.17
N THR A 387 -31.16 -5.42 7.46
CA THR A 387 -31.27 -5.13 6.00
C THR A 387 -30.95 -6.34 5.12
N GLY A 388 -30.34 -7.39 5.68
CA GLY A 388 -29.81 -8.54 4.92
C GLY A 388 -28.59 -8.20 4.05
N LEU A 389 -27.97 -7.01 4.20
CA LEU A 389 -26.78 -6.62 3.46
C LEU A 389 -25.54 -7.29 4.08
N PRO A 390 -24.79 -8.13 3.31
CA PRO A 390 -23.56 -8.73 3.82
C PRO A 390 -22.55 -7.66 4.27
N VAL A 391 -21.88 -7.88 5.40
CA VAL A 391 -20.91 -6.92 5.98
C VAL A 391 -19.79 -6.58 5.00
N ILE A 392 -19.34 -7.51 4.17
CA ILE A 392 -18.33 -7.32 3.13
C ILE A 392 -18.77 -6.31 2.06
N VAL A 393 -20.05 -6.29 1.70
CA VAL A 393 -20.62 -5.33 0.72
C VAL A 393 -20.67 -3.92 1.32
N ALA A 394 -21.13 -3.82 2.58
CA ALA A 394 -21.12 -2.55 3.31
C ALA A 394 -19.70 -1.97 3.43
N ALA A 395 -18.74 -2.81 3.77
CA ALA A 395 -17.33 -2.46 3.89
C ALA A 395 -16.76 -1.89 2.55
N PHE A 396 -17.06 -2.54 1.44
CA PHE A 396 -16.66 -2.06 0.11
C PHE A 396 -17.28 -0.69 -0.22
N ILE A 397 -18.60 -0.53 -0.03
CA ILE A 397 -19.33 0.70 -0.36
C ILE A 397 -18.84 1.87 0.50
N ILE A 398 -18.66 1.67 1.79
CA ILE A 398 -18.16 2.71 2.72
C ILE A 398 -16.74 3.13 2.31
N SER A 399 -15.87 2.16 2.04
CA SER A 399 -14.50 2.42 1.60
C SER A 399 -14.44 3.19 0.29
N LEU A 400 -15.26 2.81 -0.69
CA LEU A 400 -15.39 3.50 -1.96
C LEU A 400 -15.88 4.94 -1.77
N GLY A 401 -16.89 5.16 -0.94
CA GLY A 401 -17.41 6.49 -0.63
C GLY A 401 -16.34 7.39 0.01
N LEU A 402 -15.60 6.87 1.00
CA LEU A 402 -14.49 7.58 1.63
C LEU A 402 -13.36 7.85 0.63
N ARG A 403 -13.02 6.90 -0.23
CA ARG A 403 -12.01 7.06 -1.28
C ARG A 403 -12.33 8.20 -2.23
N VAL A 404 -13.53 8.20 -2.78
CA VAL A 404 -13.99 9.25 -3.71
C VAL A 404 -13.99 10.62 -3.05
N ALA A 405 -14.40 10.70 -1.79
CA ALA A 405 -14.50 11.97 -1.08
C ALA A 405 -13.13 12.57 -0.71
N GLN A 406 -12.20 11.76 -0.17
CA GLN A 406 -10.94 12.27 0.41
C GLN A 406 -9.69 12.06 -0.45
N GLY A 407 -9.71 11.11 -1.40
CA GLY A 407 -8.65 10.91 -2.38
C GLY A 407 -7.50 9.99 -1.97
N SER A 408 -7.28 9.67 -0.69
CA SER A 408 -6.20 8.80 -0.24
C SER A 408 -6.67 7.36 -0.05
N ALA A 409 -6.06 6.40 -0.76
CA ALA A 409 -6.38 4.98 -0.61
C ALA A 409 -6.09 4.48 0.81
N THR A 410 -4.91 4.79 1.36
CA THR A 410 -4.51 4.34 2.70
C THR A 410 -5.42 4.90 3.77
N VAL A 411 -5.78 6.20 3.68
CA VAL A 411 -6.69 6.83 4.67
C VAL A 411 -8.09 6.26 4.55
N ALA A 412 -8.62 6.05 3.33
CA ALA A 412 -9.92 5.41 3.13
C ALA A 412 -9.97 4.01 3.71
N LEU A 413 -8.93 3.21 3.44
CA LEU A 413 -8.80 1.84 3.92
C LEU A 413 -8.75 1.77 5.45
N THR A 414 -7.87 2.54 6.08
CA THR A 414 -7.70 2.52 7.55
C THR A 414 -8.90 3.11 8.28
N THR A 415 -9.50 4.18 7.74
CA THR A 415 -10.73 4.77 8.33
C THR A 415 -11.91 3.81 8.21
N THR A 416 -12.09 3.16 7.06
CA THR A 416 -13.15 2.16 6.89
C THR A 416 -12.95 0.98 7.82
N ALA A 417 -11.72 0.46 7.92
CA ALA A 417 -11.42 -0.64 8.82
C ALA A 417 -11.73 -0.27 10.29
N GLY A 418 -11.31 0.93 10.73
CA GLY A 418 -11.64 1.44 12.06
C GLY A 418 -13.15 1.57 12.31
N LEU A 419 -13.90 2.05 11.31
CA LEU A 419 -15.37 2.17 11.38
C LEU A 419 -16.05 0.80 11.40
N MET A 420 -15.56 -0.17 10.61
CA MET A 420 -16.17 -1.48 10.45
C MET A 420 -15.73 -2.50 11.52
N ALA A 421 -14.62 -2.24 12.21
CA ALA A 421 -14.05 -3.19 13.18
C ALA A 421 -15.06 -3.69 14.22
N PRO A 422 -15.79 -2.81 14.95
CA PRO A 422 -16.77 -3.29 15.91
C PRO A 422 -17.95 -4.02 15.25
N THR A 423 -18.33 -3.63 14.04
CA THR A 423 -19.40 -4.31 13.28
C THR A 423 -18.98 -5.70 12.86
N VAL A 424 -17.75 -5.88 12.38
CA VAL A 424 -17.21 -7.20 12.00
C VAL A 424 -17.08 -8.08 13.24
N GLU A 425 -16.62 -7.54 14.37
CA GLU A 425 -16.51 -8.25 15.64
C GLU A 425 -17.87 -8.73 16.17
N ALA A 426 -18.92 -7.92 16.02
CA ALA A 426 -20.29 -8.24 16.44
C ALA A 426 -21.06 -9.14 15.46
N THR A 427 -20.56 -9.31 14.22
CA THR A 427 -21.22 -10.14 13.21
C THR A 427 -21.04 -11.63 13.52
N ALA A 428 -22.16 -12.32 13.83
CA ALA A 428 -22.14 -13.75 14.11
C ALA A 428 -21.91 -14.59 12.83
N GLY A 429 -21.26 -15.73 12.98
CA GLY A 429 -21.12 -16.74 11.92
C GLY A 429 -19.98 -16.49 10.93
N LEU A 430 -19.10 -15.50 11.18
CA LEU A 430 -17.91 -15.32 10.38
C LEU A 430 -16.91 -16.47 10.59
N SER A 431 -16.35 -16.98 9.50
CA SER A 431 -15.25 -17.94 9.51
C SER A 431 -13.92 -17.24 9.85
N SER A 432 -12.86 -18.00 10.12
CA SER A 432 -11.51 -17.45 10.34
C SER A 432 -10.91 -16.76 9.10
N LEU A 433 -11.45 -17.01 7.90
CA LEU A 433 -11.01 -16.41 6.64
C LEU A 433 -11.74 -15.10 6.30
N ASP A 434 -12.96 -14.94 6.79
CA ASP A 434 -13.83 -13.81 6.43
C ASP A 434 -13.23 -12.44 6.72
N PRO A 435 -12.55 -12.22 7.87
CA PRO A 435 -11.87 -10.94 8.09
C PRO A 435 -10.86 -10.59 7.00
N ALA A 436 -10.13 -11.58 6.46
CA ALA A 436 -9.19 -11.34 5.37
C ALA A 436 -9.91 -10.94 4.07
N PHE A 437 -11.03 -11.57 3.71
CA PHE A 437 -11.84 -11.18 2.56
C PHE A 437 -12.47 -9.79 2.74
N ILE A 438 -12.92 -9.45 3.94
CA ILE A 438 -13.45 -8.11 4.25
C ILE A 438 -12.35 -7.05 4.11
N VAL A 439 -11.12 -7.33 4.58
CA VAL A 439 -9.97 -6.43 4.36
C VAL A 439 -9.74 -6.21 2.87
N ILE A 440 -9.74 -7.25 2.05
CA ILE A 440 -9.56 -7.11 0.60
C ILE A 440 -10.72 -6.33 -0.03
N ALA A 441 -11.95 -6.52 0.43
CA ALA A 441 -13.10 -5.73 -0.05
C ALA A 441 -12.96 -4.24 0.29
N ILE A 442 -12.51 -3.91 1.51
CA ILE A 442 -12.19 -2.53 1.92
C ILE A 442 -11.07 -1.96 1.03
N ALA A 443 -10.00 -2.73 0.82
CA ALA A 443 -8.87 -2.34 -0.01
C ALA A 443 -9.29 -2.11 -1.47
N ALA A 444 -10.16 -2.94 -2.00
CA ALA A 444 -10.75 -2.81 -3.33
C ALA A 444 -11.58 -1.51 -3.46
N GLY A 445 -12.41 -1.20 -2.47
CA GLY A 445 -13.13 0.06 -2.41
C GLY A 445 -12.21 1.28 -2.30
N ALA A 446 -11.16 1.18 -1.46
CA ALA A 446 -10.15 2.23 -1.28
C ALA A 446 -9.27 2.46 -2.52
N THR A 447 -9.20 1.50 -3.43
CA THR A 447 -8.42 1.60 -4.67
C THR A 447 -9.26 2.22 -5.80
N ALA A 448 -10.54 1.89 -5.89
CA ALA A 448 -11.42 2.31 -6.97
C ALA A 448 -11.54 3.85 -7.08
N LEU A 449 -11.79 4.31 -8.31
CA LEU A 449 -12.04 5.72 -8.64
C LEU A 449 -10.94 6.71 -8.17
N SER A 450 -9.65 6.32 -8.32
CA SER A 450 -8.54 7.26 -8.18
C SER A 450 -8.68 8.40 -9.19
N HIS A 451 -8.84 9.65 -8.74
CA HIS A 451 -9.07 10.81 -9.62
C HIS A 451 -8.28 12.05 -9.11
N VAL A 452 -8.67 13.24 -9.55
CA VAL A 452 -7.93 14.51 -9.33
C VAL A 452 -7.68 14.88 -7.85
N ASN A 453 -8.30 14.23 -6.89
CA ASN A 453 -8.02 14.41 -5.47
C ASN A 453 -6.95 13.45 -4.92
N ASP A 454 -6.46 12.52 -5.72
CA ASP A 454 -5.48 11.49 -5.35
C ASP A 454 -4.07 11.86 -5.81
N SER A 455 -3.08 11.69 -4.90
CA SER A 455 -1.66 11.87 -5.22
C SER A 455 -1.17 10.88 -6.28
N GLY A 456 -1.64 9.63 -6.24
CA GLY A 456 -1.31 8.59 -7.23
C GLY A 456 -1.76 8.98 -8.65
N PHE A 457 -2.93 9.59 -8.78
CA PHE A 457 -3.44 10.13 -10.06
C PHE A 457 -2.46 11.14 -10.67
N TRP A 458 -2.01 12.10 -9.86
CA TRP A 458 -1.08 13.14 -10.33
C TRP A 458 0.32 12.59 -10.57
N LEU A 459 0.78 11.66 -9.72
CA LEU A 459 2.08 11.01 -9.85
C LEU A 459 2.17 10.28 -11.20
N VAL A 460 1.22 9.39 -11.48
CA VAL A 460 1.18 8.63 -12.74
C VAL A 460 1.00 9.56 -13.95
N GLY A 461 0.06 10.51 -13.86
CA GLY A 461 -0.19 11.48 -14.91
C GLY A 461 1.04 12.29 -15.30
N ARG A 462 1.72 12.87 -14.31
CA ARG A 462 2.91 13.73 -14.53
C ARG A 462 4.12 12.96 -15.03
N PHE A 463 4.46 11.83 -14.39
CA PHE A 463 5.64 11.07 -14.80
C PHE A 463 5.51 10.41 -16.17
N LEU A 464 4.30 10.08 -16.58
CA LEU A 464 4.05 9.55 -17.92
C LEU A 464 3.73 10.63 -18.96
N GLY A 465 3.70 11.91 -18.57
CA GLY A 465 3.40 13.02 -19.48
C GLY A 465 1.95 13.05 -19.96
N MET A 466 1.01 12.50 -19.17
CA MET A 466 -0.41 12.49 -19.51
C MET A 466 -1.12 13.77 -19.05
N ASP A 467 -2.04 14.26 -19.85
CA ASP A 467 -3.01 15.27 -19.42
C ASP A 467 -4.11 14.66 -18.52
N VAL A 468 -4.87 15.53 -17.86
CA VAL A 468 -5.95 15.09 -16.95
C VAL A 468 -6.99 14.19 -17.63
N PRO A 469 -7.52 14.51 -18.84
CA PRO A 469 -8.44 13.65 -19.55
C PRO A 469 -7.87 12.26 -19.86
N THR A 470 -6.61 12.16 -20.28
CA THR A 470 -5.95 10.89 -20.56
C THR A 470 -5.74 10.09 -19.28
N THR A 471 -5.32 10.74 -18.19
CA THR A 471 -5.15 10.09 -16.88
C THR A 471 -6.48 9.54 -16.36
N LEU A 472 -7.58 10.30 -16.51
CA LEU A 472 -8.94 9.82 -16.15
C LEU A 472 -9.37 8.60 -16.99
N ARG A 473 -9.07 8.58 -18.28
CA ARG A 473 -9.47 7.48 -19.18
C ARG A 473 -8.61 6.24 -19.05
N THR A 474 -7.41 6.36 -18.53
CA THR A 474 -6.44 5.26 -18.37
C THR A 474 -6.29 4.84 -16.92
N TRP A 475 -5.69 5.66 -16.10
CA TRP A 475 -5.40 5.35 -14.69
C TRP A 475 -6.67 5.18 -13.85
N THR A 476 -7.59 6.17 -13.89
CA THR A 476 -8.81 6.08 -13.07
C THR A 476 -9.68 4.88 -13.45
N VAL A 477 -9.79 4.59 -14.75
CA VAL A 477 -10.53 3.40 -15.20
C VAL A 477 -9.83 2.12 -14.74
N MET A 478 -8.50 2.05 -14.84
CA MET A 478 -7.73 0.89 -14.38
C MET A 478 -7.89 0.66 -12.87
N GLU A 479 -7.77 1.70 -12.04
CA GLU A 479 -7.97 1.62 -10.60
C GLU A 479 -9.40 1.20 -10.23
N THR A 480 -10.38 1.69 -11.00
CA THR A 480 -11.78 1.27 -10.83
C THR A 480 -11.97 -0.21 -11.15
N LEU A 481 -11.36 -0.69 -12.24
CA LEU A 481 -11.38 -2.11 -12.58
C LEU A 481 -10.67 -2.97 -11.53
N ILE A 482 -9.53 -2.50 -10.99
CA ILE A 482 -8.85 -3.17 -9.87
C ILE A 482 -9.79 -3.32 -8.68
N GLY A 483 -10.47 -2.23 -8.31
CA GLY A 483 -11.43 -2.25 -7.21
C GLY A 483 -12.60 -3.18 -7.46
N LEU A 484 -13.22 -3.12 -8.62
CA LEU A 484 -14.39 -3.95 -8.96
C LEU A 484 -14.04 -5.45 -9.06
N VAL A 485 -12.94 -5.79 -9.75
CA VAL A 485 -12.48 -7.18 -9.88
C VAL A 485 -12.00 -7.71 -8.54
N GLY A 486 -11.23 -6.93 -7.79
CA GLY A 486 -10.76 -7.31 -6.47
C GLY A 486 -11.91 -7.56 -5.50
N PHE A 487 -12.92 -6.68 -5.49
CA PHE A 487 -14.13 -6.88 -4.70
C PHE A 487 -14.92 -8.13 -5.13
N ALA A 488 -15.13 -8.32 -6.44
CA ALA A 488 -15.86 -9.48 -6.94
C ALA A 488 -15.18 -10.81 -6.52
N LEU A 489 -13.86 -10.88 -6.62
CA LEU A 489 -13.09 -12.05 -6.20
C LEU A 489 -13.14 -12.27 -4.68
N ALA A 490 -13.01 -11.18 -3.90
CA ALA A 490 -13.12 -11.24 -2.44
C ALA A 490 -14.52 -11.67 -2.01
N PHE A 491 -15.56 -11.15 -2.66
CA PHE A 491 -16.95 -11.50 -2.37
C PHE A 491 -17.25 -12.98 -2.70
N VAL A 492 -16.76 -13.48 -3.84
CA VAL A 492 -16.88 -14.91 -4.18
C VAL A 492 -16.16 -15.77 -3.13
N GLY A 493 -14.92 -15.41 -2.74
CA GLY A 493 -14.18 -16.12 -1.69
C GLY A 493 -14.95 -16.15 -0.36
N TYR A 494 -15.49 -15.02 0.06
CA TYR A 494 -16.32 -14.87 1.26
C TYR A 494 -17.60 -15.74 1.25
N LEU A 495 -18.19 -15.99 0.07
CA LEU A 495 -19.40 -16.83 -0.04
C LEU A 495 -19.12 -18.33 -0.10
N VAL A 496 -17.91 -18.73 -0.53
CA VAL A 496 -17.60 -20.15 -0.85
C VAL A 496 -16.74 -20.80 0.22
N LEU A 497 -15.90 -20.05 0.89
CA LEU A 497 -14.91 -20.54 1.87
C LEU A 497 -15.29 -20.19 3.30
#